data_e33ed07ea7778c944e91f126bd1a0545
#
_entry.id   e33ed07ea7778c944e91f126bd1a0545
#
_cell.length_a   1.000
_cell.length_b   1.000
_cell.length_c   1.000
_cell.angle_alpha   90.00
_cell.angle_beta   90.00
_cell.angle_gamma   90.00
#
_symmetry.space_group_name_H-M   'P 1'
#
loop_
_entity.id
_entity.type
_entity.pdbx_description
1 polymer ?
#
loop_
_entity_poly.entity_id
_entity_poly.type
_entity_poly.pdbx_seq_one_letter_code
_entity_poly.pdbx_strand_id
1 'polypeptide(L)'
;MSYESRLRRVVRYIHENPDGDLSLDTLADVAALSRFHFHRVYRTMTGETCAETVRRARTYRASHLLVQTGLSLDEIATRVGYDNTQSFNRAFRAVFTQTPTEFRKSGFPRDLTLTLNLGESQMTEVTIRDMPRTRLASLPHRGPYNTIAKAFEQLSATFNARNLWPEVRGLAAIYYDDIGAVPAEDLRSAAAFVVDDAFEMPEGLEEAHISAGRLAVLLHEGPYSGLPHSWDNLYRNWLPVSGETIADAPPFELYLNDPRQTAPEDLRTEICVPLA
;
A
#
# COMPACT_ATOMS: atom_id res chain seq x y z
N MET A 1 -7.02 -20.09 -0.02
CA MET A 1 -5.85 -19.99 -0.95
C MET A 1 -4.86 -19.06 -0.27
N SER A 2 -3.59 -19.49 -0.07
CA SER A 2 -2.59 -18.68 0.65
C SER A 2 -2.21 -17.40 -0.11
N TYR A 3 -1.73 -16.38 0.60
CA TYR A 3 -1.20 -15.17 -0.04
C TYR A 3 -0.09 -15.48 -1.03
N GLU A 4 0.80 -16.41 -0.69
CA GLU A 4 1.86 -16.86 -1.58
C GLU A 4 1.32 -17.37 -2.92
N SER A 5 0.29 -18.23 -2.91
CA SER A 5 -0.31 -18.76 -4.14
C SER A 5 -1.00 -17.68 -4.98
N ARG A 6 -1.59 -16.66 -4.32
CA ARG A 6 -2.19 -15.49 -4.98
C ARG A 6 -1.11 -14.65 -5.67
N LEU A 7 0.00 -14.36 -4.98
CA LEU A 7 1.09 -13.59 -5.56
C LEU A 7 1.85 -14.32 -6.66
N ARG A 8 2.05 -15.64 -6.53
CA ARG A 8 2.61 -16.47 -7.62
C ARG A 8 1.75 -16.39 -8.90
N ARG A 9 0.42 -16.31 -8.76
CA ARG A 9 -0.49 -16.12 -9.89
C ARG A 9 -0.30 -14.74 -10.54
N VAL A 10 -0.13 -13.68 -9.76
CA VAL A 10 0.18 -12.33 -10.27
C VAL A 10 1.48 -12.31 -11.06
N VAL A 11 2.54 -12.87 -10.49
CA VAL A 11 3.84 -12.93 -11.17
C VAL A 11 3.74 -13.70 -12.49
N ARG A 12 3.05 -14.81 -12.48
CA ARG A 12 2.80 -15.58 -13.71
C ARG A 12 2.03 -14.73 -14.74
N TYR A 13 0.97 -14.06 -14.32
CA TYR A 13 0.17 -13.20 -15.19
C TYR A 13 1.01 -12.08 -15.83
N ILE A 14 1.89 -11.42 -15.07
CA ILE A 14 2.80 -10.40 -15.57
C ILE A 14 3.75 -10.97 -16.64
N HIS A 15 4.27 -12.19 -16.43
CA HIS A 15 5.17 -12.85 -17.38
C HIS A 15 4.48 -13.29 -18.66
N GLU A 16 3.25 -13.75 -18.56
CA GLU A 16 2.45 -14.21 -19.70
C GLU A 16 1.89 -13.04 -20.53
N ASN A 17 1.67 -11.87 -19.93
CA ASN A 17 1.03 -10.71 -20.54
C ASN A 17 1.86 -9.42 -20.43
N PRO A 18 3.12 -9.37 -20.89
CA PRO A 18 4.00 -8.21 -20.69
C PRO A 18 3.53 -6.94 -21.40
N ASP A 19 2.77 -7.07 -22.47
CA ASP A 19 2.15 -6.00 -23.27
C ASP A 19 0.67 -5.76 -22.92
N GLY A 20 0.12 -6.54 -21.99
CA GLY A 20 -1.25 -6.43 -21.52
C GLY A 20 -1.48 -5.31 -20.50
N ASP A 21 -2.73 -5.24 -20.00
CA ASP A 21 -3.06 -4.36 -18.88
C ASP A 21 -2.45 -4.93 -17.59
N LEU A 22 -1.40 -4.27 -17.13
CA LEU A 22 -0.69 -4.55 -15.87
C LEU A 22 -0.91 -3.41 -14.86
N SER A 23 -2.07 -2.74 -14.94
CA SER A 23 -2.50 -1.77 -13.94
C SER A 23 -2.60 -2.42 -12.56
N LEU A 24 -2.48 -1.59 -11.53
CA LEU A 24 -2.57 -2.06 -10.15
C LEU A 24 -3.92 -2.73 -9.87
N ASP A 25 -5.00 -2.19 -10.45
CA ASP A 25 -6.35 -2.74 -10.28
C ASP A 25 -6.45 -4.13 -10.92
N THR A 26 -5.99 -4.31 -12.16
CA THR A 26 -5.95 -5.61 -12.82
C THR A 26 -5.12 -6.63 -12.04
N LEU A 27 -3.94 -6.24 -11.53
CA LEU A 27 -3.09 -7.15 -10.74
C LEU A 27 -3.71 -7.49 -9.37
N ALA A 28 -4.43 -6.56 -8.75
CA ALA A 28 -5.19 -6.82 -7.53
C ALA A 28 -6.33 -7.83 -7.77
N ASP A 29 -7.06 -7.71 -8.88
CA ASP A 29 -8.09 -8.67 -9.29
C ASP A 29 -7.49 -10.06 -9.55
N VAL A 30 -6.36 -10.14 -10.25
CA VAL A 30 -5.62 -11.39 -10.46
C VAL A 30 -5.21 -12.03 -9.15
N ALA A 31 -4.82 -11.22 -8.16
CA ALA A 31 -4.50 -11.69 -6.81
C ALA A 31 -5.75 -12.13 -6.03
N ALA A 32 -6.93 -11.73 -6.43
CA ALA A 32 -8.17 -11.75 -5.64
C ALA A 32 -7.95 -11.08 -4.27
N LEU A 33 -7.34 -9.88 -4.30
CA LEU A 33 -7.09 -9.03 -3.15
C LEU A 33 -7.73 -7.66 -3.37
N SER A 34 -8.09 -7.02 -2.27
CA SER A 34 -8.53 -5.63 -2.29
C SER A 34 -7.42 -4.71 -2.81
N ARG A 35 -7.79 -3.71 -3.62
CA ARG A 35 -6.89 -2.69 -4.13
C ARG A 35 -6.17 -1.91 -3.01
N PHE A 36 -6.81 -1.76 -1.85
CA PHE A 36 -6.24 -1.04 -0.71
C PHE A 36 -5.04 -1.75 -0.09
N HIS A 37 -5.00 -3.09 -0.23
CA HIS A 37 -4.01 -3.92 0.43
C HIS A 37 -3.05 -4.62 -0.52
N PHE A 38 -3.45 -4.81 -1.79
CA PHE A 38 -2.70 -5.61 -2.75
C PHE A 38 -1.25 -5.17 -2.88
N HIS A 39 -1.01 -3.88 -3.12
CA HIS A 39 0.36 -3.41 -3.35
C HIS A 39 1.23 -3.58 -2.10
N ARG A 40 0.69 -3.29 -0.91
CA ARG A 40 1.41 -3.45 0.36
C ARG A 40 1.76 -4.93 0.60
N VAL A 41 0.78 -5.84 0.46
CA VAL A 41 1.01 -7.29 0.57
C VAL A 41 2.04 -7.75 -0.45
N TYR A 42 1.90 -7.31 -1.71
CA TYR A 42 2.82 -7.67 -2.79
C TYR A 42 4.25 -7.25 -2.45
N ARG A 43 4.48 -5.95 -2.17
CA ARG A 43 5.81 -5.42 -1.83
C ARG A 43 6.42 -6.09 -0.60
N THR A 44 5.63 -6.30 0.43
CA THR A 44 6.09 -6.90 1.67
C THR A 44 6.55 -8.34 1.47
N MET A 45 5.82 -9.13 0.68
CA MET A 45 6.13 -10.55 0.47
C MET A 45 7.15 -10.79 -0.65
N THR A 46 7.22 -9.92 -1.66
CA THR A 46 8.17 -10.07 -2.77
C THR A 46 9.46 -9.26 -2.59
N GLY A 47 9.43 -8.23 -1.75
CA GLY A 47 10.54 -7.28 -1.56
C GLY A 47 10.63 -6.21 -2.65
N GLU A 48 9.73 -6.21 -3.64
CA GLU A 48 9.69 -5.23 -4.73
C GLU A 48 8.26 -4.75 -5.02
N THR A 49 8.13 -3.60 -5.66
CA THR A 49 6.82 -3.11 -6.12
C THR A 49 6.35 -3.86 -7.36
N CYS A 50 5.03 -3.87 -7.62
CA CYS A 50 4.49 -4.42 -8.87
C CYS A 50 5.11 -3.75 -10.11
N ALA A 51 5.34 -2.44 -10.06
CA ALA A 51 5.96 -1.71 -11.17
C ALA A 51 7.41 -2.16 -11.43
N GLU A 52 8.16 -2.50 -10.39
CA GLU A 52 9.52 -3.07 -10.53
C GLU A 52 9.46 -4.48 -11.12
N THR A 53 8.53 -5.33 -10.66
CA THR A 53 8.31 -6.66 -11.25
C THR A 53 7.93 -6.56 -12.73
N VAL A 54 6.98 -5.69 -13.08
CA VAL A 54 6.56 -5.47 -14.48
C VAL A 54 7.75 -5.01 -15.32
N ARG A 55 8.49 -4.01 -14.84
CA ARG A 55 9.68 -3.51 -15.54
C ARG A 55 10.69 -4.63 -15.77
N ARG A 56 10.96 -5.43 -14.76
CA ARG A 56 11.90 -6.55 -14.82
C ARG A 56 11.43 -7.63 -15.80
N ALA A 57 10.15 -8.01 -15.77
CA ALA A 57 9.57 -8.98 -16.70
C ALA A 57 9.63 -8.50 -18.16
N ARG A 58 9.24 -7.24 -18.42
CA ARG A 58 9.29 -6.63 -19.74
C ARG A 58 10.73 -6.55 -20.30
N THR A 59 11.66 -6.09 -19.50
CA THR A 59 13.07 -5.98 -19.92
C THR A 59 13.74 -7.31 -20.08
N TYR A 60 13.38 -8.31 -19.27
CA TYR A 60 13.85 -9.69 -19.44
C TYR A 60 13.34 -10.29 -20.75
N ARG A 61 12.06 -10.17 -21.08
CA ARG A 61 11.52 -10.61 -22.37
C ARG A 61 12.22 -9.89 -23.54
N ALA A 62 12.48 -8.59 -23.38
CA ALA A 62 13.23 -7.82 -24.37
C ALA A 62 14.66 -8.35 -24.56
N SER A 63 15.34 -8.78 -23.50
CA SER A 63 16.70 -9.32 -23.59
C SER A 63 16.75 -10.59 -24.46
N HIS A 64 15.75 -11.47 -24.37
CA HIS A 64 15.61 -12.61 -25.25
C HIS A 64 15.37 -12.20 -26.71
N LEU A 65 14.43 -11.26 -26.95
CA LEU A 65 14.12 -10.77 -28.30
C LEU A 65 15.33 -10.09 -28.95
N LEU A 66 16.12 -9.35 -28.17
CA LEU A 66 17.34 -8.67 -28.64
C LEU A 66 18.39 -9.65 -29.17
N VAL A 67 18.55 -10.80 -28.51
CA VAL A 67 19.57 -11.80 -28.84
C VAL A 67 19.07 -12.80 -29.89
N GLN A 68 17.80 -13.17 -29.81
CA GLN A 68 17.25 -14.28 -30.61
C GLN A 68 16.61 -13.82 -31.92
N THR A 69 16.38 -12.49 -32.10
CA THR A 69 15.67 -11.97 -33.29
C THR A 69 16.39 -10.77 -33.92
N GLY A 70 16.06 -10.51 -35.17
CA GLY A 70 16.51 -9.31 -35.90
C GLY A 70 15.58 -8.10 -35.75
N LEU A 71 14.60 -8.14 -34.84
CA LEU A 71 13.63 -7.06 -34.66
C LEU A 71 14.31 -5.73 -34.31
N SER A 72 13.76 -4.63 -34.81
CA SER A 72 14.19 -3.29 -34.42
C SER A 72 13.90 -3.00 -32.95
N LEU A 73 14.54 -1.98 -32.39
CA LEU A 73 14.30 -1.58 -31.01
C LEU A 73 12.86 -1.07 -30.80
N ASP A 74 12.27 -0.43 -31.80
CA ASP A 74 10.88 0.03 -31.74
C ASP A 74 9.89 -1.14 -31.70
N GLU A 75 10.10 -2.15 -32.55
CA GLU A 75 9.29 -3.38 -32.54
C GLU A 75 9.41 -4.12 -31.22
N ILE A 76 10.61 -4.20 -30.65
CA ILE A 76 10.82 -4.83 -29.35
C ILE A 76 10.12 -4.04 -28.24
N ALA A 77 10.31 -2.72 -28.21
CA ALA A 77 9.68 -1.85 -27.21
C ALA A 77 8.16 -2.05 -27.20
N THR A 78 7.51 -2.00 -28.36
CA THR A 78 6.07 -2.24 -28.50
C THR A 78 5.66 -3.63 -28.00
N ARG A 79 6.39 -4.69 -28.41
CA ARG A 79 6.08 -6.09 -28.04
C ARG A 79 6.23 -6.39 -26.56
N VAL A 80 6.97 -5.58 -25.84
CA VAL A 80 7.13 -5.74 -24.38
C VAL A 80 6.40 -4.64 -23.60
N GLY A 81 5.47 -3.93 -24.26
CA GLY A 81 4.51 -3.03 -23.61
C GLY A 81 5.07 -1.64 -23.26
N TYR A 82 6.04 -1.11 -24.02
CA TYR A 82 6.45 0.29 -23.93
C TYR A 82 5.91 1.12 -25.09
N ASP A 83 5.38 2.30 -24.78
CA ASP A 83 4.82 3.21 -25.77
C ASP A 83 5.86 3.80 -26.72
N ASN A 84 7.13 3.83 -26.29
CA ASN A 84 8.23 4.37 -27.09
C ASN A 84 9.58 3.79 -26.69
N THR A 85 10.52 3.84 -27.64
CA THR A 85 11.90 3.33 -27.47
C THR A 85 12.68 4.06 -26.38
N GLN A 86 12.39 5.35 -26.13
CA GLN A 86 13.10 6.10 -25.10
C GLN A 86 12.80 5.57 -23.69
N SER A 87 11.51 5.33 -23.38
CA SER A 87 11.08 4.74 -22.13
C SER A 87 11.63 3.32 -21.96
N PHE A 88 11.60 2.53 -23.03
CA PHE A 88 12.19 1.20 -23.09
C PHE A 88 13.69 1.23 -22.77
N ASN A 89 14.47 2.07 -23.48
CA ASN A 89 15.93 2.19 -23.28
C ASN A 89 16.29 2.55 -21.83
N ARG A 90 15.55 3.49 -21.23
CA ARG A 90 15.74 3.88 -19.82
C ARG A 90 15.46 2.72 -18.88
N ALA A 91 14.35 2.01 -19.07
CA ALA A 91 13.98 0.87 -18.25
C ALA A 91 14.97 -0.29 -18.40
N PHE A 92 15.39 -0.60 -19.62
CA PHE A 92 16.35 -1.66 -19.91
C PHE A 92 17.71 -1.38 -19.27
N ARG A 93 18.21 -0.13 -19.41
CA ARG A 93 19.49 0.28 -18.81
C ARG A 93 19.46 0.24 -17.28
N ALA A 94 18.31 0.55 -16.66
CA ALA A 94 18.14 0.47 -15.21
C ALA A 94 18.25 -0.97 -14.67
N VAL A 95 17.89 -1.98 -15.47
CA VAL A 95 17.94 -3.40 -15.07
C VAL A 95 19.26 -4.08 -15.47
N PHE A 96 19.75 -3.83 -16.69
CA PHE A 96 20.91 -4.51 -17.25
C PHE A 96 22.22 -3.71 -17.23
N THR A 97 22.18 -2.43 -16.79
CA THR A 97 23.34 -1.51 -16.80
C THR A 97 23.96 -1.24 -18.18
N GLN A 98 23.33 -1.74 -19.22
CA GLN A 98 23.73 -1.63 -20.64
C GLN A 98 22.54 -1.11 -21.46
N THR A 99 22.83 -0.49 -22.61
CA THR A 99 21.78 -0.19 -23.57
C THR A 99 21.31 -1.44 -24.31
N PRO A 100 20.08 -1.49 -24.85
CA PRO A 100 19.61 -2.61 -25.65
C PRO A 100 20.54 -2.94 -26.83
N THR A 101 21.14 -1.91 -27.46
CA THR A 101 22.08 -2.10 -28.60
C THR A 101 23.37 -2.76 -28.16
N GLU A 102 23.93 -2.37 -27.03
CA GLU A 102 25.13 -2.99 -26.46
C GLU A 102 24.84 -4.42 -26.04
N PHE A 103 23.69 -4.66 -25.40
CA PHE A 103 23.26 -5.98 -24.98
C PHE A 103 23.08 -6.93 -26.16
N ARG A 104 22.50 -6.49 -27.28
CA ARG A 104 22.35 -7.28 -28.51
C ARG A 104 23.69 -7.81 -29.03
N LYS A 105 24.76 -7.02 -28.86
CA LYS A 105 26.10 -7.39 -29.35
C LYS A 105 26.83 -8.42 -28.48
N SER A 106 26.59 -8.41 -27.17
CA SER A 106 27.40 -9.15 -26.20
C SER A 106 26.60 -9.84 -25.08
N GLY A 107 25.29 -9.64 -25.02
CA GLY A 107 24.46 -10.11 -23.93
C GLY A 107 24.03 -11.58 -24.07
N PHE A 108 23.81 -12.20 -22.93
CA PHE A 108 23.13 -13.49 -22.80
C PHE A 108 21.89 -13.30 -21.97
N PRO A 109 20.74 -13.94 -22.33
CA PRO A 109 19.55 -13.94 -21.49
C PRO A 109 19.89 -14.46 -20.09
N ARG A 110 19.38 -13.78 -19.06
CA ARG A 110 19.52 -14.22 -17.66
C ARG A 110 18.18 -14.78 -17.18
N ASP A 111 18.24 -15.83 -16.37
CA ASP A 111 17.04 -16.39 -15.75
C ASP A 111 16.51 -15.45 -14.67
N LEU A 112 15.19 -15.38 -14.59
CA LEU A 112 14.47 -14.58 -13.61
C LEU A 112 14.19 -15.43 -12.37
N THR A 113 14.71 -15.01 -11.22
CA THR A 113 14.36 -15.61 -9.94
C THR A 113 13.51 -14.62 -9.15
N LEU A 114 12.30 -15.02 -8.78
CA LEU A 114 11.49 -14.33 -7.80
C LEU A 114 11.74 -14.93 -6.43
N THR A 115 12.21 -14.14 -5.49
CA THR A 115 12.35 -14.53 -4.09
C THR A 115 11.19 -13.95 -3.30
N LEU A 116 10.38 -14.81 -2.67
CA LEU A 116 9.39 -14.37 -1.69
C LEU A 116 10.10 -14.22 -0.34
N ASN A 117 10.04 -13.03 0.23
CA ASN A 117 10.51 -12.79 1.59
C ASN A 117 9.43 -13.27 2.56
N LEU A 118 9.48 -14.53 2.91
CA LEU A 118 8.73 -15.08 4.05
C LEU A 118 9.58 -14.76 5.29
N GLY A 119 9.28 -13.64 5.94
CA GLY A 119 10.08 -13.12 7.05
C GLY A 119 10.23 -14.13 8.19
N GLU A 120 11.40 -14.13 8.84
CA GLU A 120 11.54 -14.76 10.16
C GLU A 120 10.64 -14.00 11.14
N SER A 121 9.62 -14.68 11.65
CA SER A 121 8.58 -14.13 12.50
C SER A 121 9.13 -13.80 13.88
N GLN A 122 9.40 -12.53 14.15
CA GLN A 122 9.14 -12.04 15.50
C GLN A 122 7.62 -11.89 15.61
N MET A 123 6.99 -12.75 16.39
CA MET A 123 5.53 -12.75 16.59
C MET A 123 5.12 -11.45 17.27
N THR A 124 4.68 -10.49 16.48
CA THR A 124 3.98 -9.30 16.97
C THR A 124 2.57 -9.74 17.34
N GLU A 125 2.15 -9.43 18.55
CA GLU A 125 0.81 -9.77 19.02
C GLU A 125 -0.24 -8.97 18.25
N VAL A 126 -1.01 -9.67 17.40
CA VAL A 126 -2.15 -9.10 16.67
C VAL A 126 -3.41 -9.76 17.21
N THR A 127 -4.33 -8.95 17.68
CA THR A 127 -5.63 -9.43 18.15
C THR A 127 -6.69 -9.28 17.06
N ILE A 128 -7.67 -10.20 17.04
CA ILE A 128 -8.83 -10.09 16.16
C ILE A 128 -10.02 -9.71 17.02
N ARG A 129 -10.70 -8.63 16.65
CA ARG A 129 -11.93 -8.21 17.34
C ARG A 129 -12.96 -7.67 16.38
N ASP A 130 -14.22 -7.74 16.78
CA ASP A 130 -15.31 -7.06 16.10
C ASP A 130 -15.36 -5.60 16.51
N MET A 131 -15.70 -4.75 15.54
CA MET A 131 -15.94 -3.33 15.75
C MET A 131 -17.32 -2.96 15.19
N PRO A 132 -18.14 -2.18 15.90
CA PRO A 132 -19.38 -1.65 15.35
C PRO A 132 -19.08 -0.61 14.29
N ARG A 133 -20.07 -0.33 13.43
CA ARG A 133 -20.01 0.81 12.53
C ARG A 133 -19.74 2.07 13.36
N THR A 134 -18.73 2.82 12.98
CA THR A 134 -18.27 4.00 13.72
C THR A 134 -18.31 5.21 12.81
N ARG A 135 -19.04 6.25 13.25
CA ARG A 135 -19.19 7.49 12.52
C ARG A 135 -18.05 8.45 12.83
N LEU A 136 -17.57 9.14 11.81
CA LEU A 136 -16.42 10.04 11.89
C LEU A 136 -16.74 11.41 11.30
N ALA A 137 -16.31 12.45 12.01
CA ALA A 137 -16.15 13.79 11.47
C ALA A 137 -14.72 13.91 10.93
N SER A 138 -14.56 14.04 9.62
CA SER A 138 -13.26 13.91 8.96
C SER A 138 -12.87 15.14 8.16
N LEU A 139 -11.56 15.31 8.04
CA LEU A 139 -10.94 16.29 7.15
C LEU A 139 -10.00 15.56 6.19
N PRO A 140 -10.26 15.60 4.87
CA PRO A 140 -9.39 14.98 3.88
C PRO A 140 -7.98 15.58 3.91
N HIS A 141 -7.00 14.73 3.70
CA HIS A 141 -5.59 15.09 3.56
C HIS A 141 -5.03 14.50 2.27
N ARG A 142 -4.25 15.28 1.54
CA ARG A 142 -3.50 14.85 0.37
C ARG A 142 -2.03 15.17 0.56
N GLY A 143 -1.17 14.19 0.30
CA GLY A 143 0.28 14.30 0.48
C GLY A 143 0.87 13.18 1.35
N PRO A 144 2.17 13.24 1.66
CA PRO A 144 2.85 12.24 2.45
C PRO A 144 2.15 12.02 3.79
N TYR A 145 1.92 10.77 4.18
CA TYR A 145 1.18 10.41 5.40
C TYR A 145 1.79 10.98 6.69
N ASN A 146 3.11 11.20 6.73
CA ASN A 146 3.77 11.86 7.85
C ASN A 146 3.40 13.35 8.01
N THR A 147 2.68 13.93 7.05
CA THR A 147 2.18 15.32 7.13
C THR A 147 0.72 15.43 7.56
N ILE A 148 0.06 14.31 7.88
CA ILE A 148 -1.36 14.27 8.29
C ILE A 148 -1.63 15.09 9.58
N ALA A 149 -0.60 15.34 10.38
CA ALA A 149 -0.69 16.20 11.56
C ALA A 149 -1.31 17.56 11.25
N LYS A 150 -1.07 18.14 10.06
CA LYS A 150 -1.67 19.41 9.62
C LYS A 150 -3.19 19.32 9.50
N ALA A 151 -3.71 18.19 9.02
CA ALA A 151 -5.16 17.97 8.96
C ALA A 151 -5.75 17.84 10.36
N PHE A 152 -5.07 17.17 11.30
CA PHE A 152 -5.48 17.11 12.70
C PHE A 152 -5.46 18.48 13.36
N GLU A 153 -4.47 19.33 13.08
CA GLU A 153 -4.43 20.72 13.59
C GLU A 153 -5.64 21.52 13.09
N GLN A 154 -5.97 21.46 11.81
CA GLN A 154 -7.11 22.14 11.22
C GLN A 154 -8.45 21.62 11.76
N LEU A 155 -8.59 20.29 11.86
CA LEU A 155 -9.76 19.65 12.45
C LEU A 155 -9.93 20.09 13.91
N SER A 156 -8.86 20.07 14.70
CA SER A 156 -8.85 20.53 16.10
C SER A 156 -9.22 22.01 16.22
N ALA A 157 -8.73 22.86 15.31
CA ALA A 157 -9.09 24.28 15.29
C ALA A 157 -10.60 24.48 15.04
N THR A 158 -11.19 23.68 14.15
CA THR A 158 -12.64 23.71 13.88
C THR A 158 -13.44 23.31 15.12
N PHE A 159 -13.04 22.25 15.82
CA PHE A 159 -13.70 21.78 17.03
C PHE A 159 -13.53 22.75 18.20
N ASN A 160 -12.36 23.39 18.34
CA ASN A 160 -12.12 24.45 19.32
C ASN A 160 -13.03 25.66 19.08
N ALA A 161 -13.09 26.17 17.85
CA ALA A 161 -13.85 27.35 17.50
C ALA A 161 -15.35 27.18 17.75
N ARG A 162 -15.87 25.98 17.71
CA ARG A 162 -17.30 25.65 17.86
C ARG A 162 -17.63 24.98 19.19
N ASN A 163 -16.64 24.81 20.10
CA ASN A 163 -16.77 24.13 21.40
C ASN A 163 -17.29 22.70 21.30
N LEU A 164 -16.84 21.92 20.31
CA LEU A 164 -17.33 20.57 20.00
C LEU A 164 -16.54 19.43 20.65
N TRP A 165 -15.52 19.72 21.46
CA TRP A 165 -14.71 18.69 22.13
C TRP A 165 -15.52 17.70 22.98
N PRO A 166 -16.63 18.08 23.65
CA PRO A 166 -17.46 17.14 24.39
C PRO A 166 -18.10 16.03 23.52
N GLU A 167 -18.18 16.26 22.20
CA GLU A 167 -18.74 15.30 21.24
C GLU A 167 -17.72 14.28 20.72
N VAL A 168 -16.42 14.47 21.01
CA VAL A 168 -15.35 13.61 20.54
C VAL A 168 -15.25 12.36 21.42
N ARG A 169 -15.31 11.17 20.79
CA ARG A 169 -15.19 9.87 21.44
C ARG A 169 -13.83 9.20 21.18
N GLY A 170 -13.08 9.69 20.20
CA GLY A 170 -11.76 9.16 19.85
C GLY A 170 -11.17 9.86 18.64
N LEU A 171 -9.92 9.55 18.33
CA LEU A 171 -9.19 10.09 17.19
C LEU A 171 -8.83 8.94 16.25
N ALA A 172 -8.98 9.16 14.94
CA ALA A 172 -8.66 8.17 13.91
C ALA A 172 -7.97 8.81 12.72
N ALA A 173 -7.15 8.02 12.00
CA ALA A 173 -6.67 8.37 10.67
C ALA A 173 -7.02 7.24 9.70
N ILE A 174 -7.55 7.57 8.52
CA ILE A 174 -7.88 6.61 7.47
C ILE A 174 -6.88 6.77 6.33
N TYR A 175 -6.41 5.64 5.77
CA TYR A 175 -5.40 5.61 4.71
C TYR A 175 -5.98 4.94 3.47
N TYR A 176 -6.17 5.71 2.40
CA TYR A 176 -6.85 5.24 1.19
C TYR A 176 -5.92 4.66 0.14
N ASP A 177 -4.63 5.00 0.18
CA ASP A 177 -3.66 4.61 -0.82
C ASP A 177 -2.47 3.89 -0.21
N ASP A 178 -1.79 3.09 -1.02
CA ASP A 178 -0.52 2.49 -0.63
C ASP A 178 0.66 3.40 -1.00
N ILE A 179 1.56 3.64 -0.04
CA ILE A 179 2.74 4.50 -0.18
C ILE A 179 3.74 4.06 -1.26
N GLY A 180 3.62 2.83 -1.75
CA GLY A 180 4.47 2.31 -2.81
C GLY A 180 3.80 2.29 -4.19
N ALA A 181 2.49 2.55 -4.24
CA ALA A 181 1.69 2.51 -5.46
C ALA A 181 1.38 3.89 -6.03
N VAL A 182 1.33 4.91 -5.16
CA VAL A 182 0.93 6.28 -5.50
C VAL A 182 2.08 7.23 -5.17
N PRO A 183 2.37 8.26 -6.01
CA PRO A 183 3.33 9.30 -5.68
C PRO A 183 3.00 9.96 -4.34
N ALA A 184 4.02 10.31 -3.56
CA ALA A 184 3.83 10.79 -2.19
C ALA A 184 2.91 12.03 -2.11
N GLU A 185 2.99 12.92 -3.11
CA GLU A 185 2.16 14.12 -3.23
C GLU A 185 0.68 13.83 -3.52
N ASP A 186 0.37 12.63 -4.03
CA ASP A 186 -0.97 12.23 -4.42
C ASP A 186 -1.65 11.30 -3.41
N LEU A 187 -0.93 10.85 -2.36
CA LEU A 187 -1.47 9.99 -1.32
C LEU A 187 -2.67 10.64 -0.63
N ARG A 188 -3.75 9.87 -0.47
CA ARG A 188 -4.99 10.29 0.17
C ARG A 188 -5.11 9.66 1.55
N SER A 189 -5.47 10.46 2.52
CA SER A 189 -5.82 10.05 3.88
C SER A 189 -6.87 11.01 4.45
N ALA A 190 -7.35 10.74 5.64
CA ALA A 190 -8.22 11.65 6.37
C ALA A 190 -7.87 11.62 7.86
N ALA A 191 -7.73 12.81 8.45
CA ALA A 191 -7.76 12.97 9.90
C ALA A 191 -9.23 12.99 10.35
N ALA A 192 -9.56 12.30 11.44
CA ALA A 192 -10.94 12.16 11.86
C ALA A 192 -11.09 12.12 13.38
N PHE A 193 -12.23 12.62 13.86
CA PHE A 193 -12.71 12.40 15.22
C PHE A 193 -13.92 11.47 15.19
N VAL A 194 -13.91 10.50 16.09
CA VAL A 194 -15.05 9.62 16.32
C VAL A 194 -16.14 10.42 16.98
N VAL A 195 -17.35 10.37 16.43
CA VAL A 195 -18.51 11.10 16.92
C VAL A 195 -19.75 10.19 16.98
N ASP A 196 -20.70 10.57 17.79
CA ASP A 196 -21.96 9.83 17.91
C ASP A 196 -22.86 10.04 16.66
N ASP A 197 -23.81 9.15 16.41
CA ASP A 197 -24.70 9.22 15.25
C ASP A 197 -25.56 10.51 15.23
N ALA A 198 -25.85 11.09 16.39
CA ALA A 198 -26.60 12.34 16.51
C ALA A 198 -25.77 13.62 16.27
N PHE A 199 -24.44 13.49 16.05
CA PHE A 199 -23.57 14.64 15.85
C PHE A 199 -23.94 15.42 14.59
N GLU A 200 -24.15 16.72 14.73
CA GLU A 200 -24.37 17.62 13.58
C GLU A 200 -23.03 17.97 12.93
N MET A 201 -22.86 17.54 11.67
CA MET A 201 -21.61 17.72 10.94
C MET A 201 -21.37 19.21 10.63
N PRO A 202 -20.28 19.82 11.13
CA PRO A 202 -19.96 21.21 10.83
C PRO A 202 -19.64 21.40 9.34
N GLU A 203 -20.01 22.57 8.80
CA GLU A 203 -19.58 22.97 7.46
C GLU A 203 -18.05 22.94 7.33
N GLY A 204 -17.56 22.36 6.23
CA GLY A 204 -16.13 22.17 5.95
C GLY A 204 -15.55 20.86 6.45
N LEU A 205 -16.33 20.03 7.15
CA LEU A 205 -15.97 18.66 7.48
C LEU A 205 -16.79 17.67 6.66
N GLU A 206 -16.22 16.49 6.44
CA GLU A 206 -16.86 15.42 5.71
C GLU A 206 -17.25 14.28 6.65
N GLU A 207 -18.39 13.66 6.38
CA GLU A 207 -18.79 12.47 7.07
C GLU A 207 -18.05 11.26 6.49
N ALA A 208 -17.38 10.50 7.35
CA ALA A 208 -16.78 9.23 7.02
C ALA A 208 -17.22 8.15 8.01
N HIS A 209 -16.96 6.89 7.68
CA HIS A 209 -17.32 5.77 8.54
C HIS A 209 -16.23 4.69 8.51
N ILE A 210 -16.02 4.08 9.68
CA ILE A 210 -15.42 2.76 9.77
C ILE A 210 -16.57 1.75 9.70
N SER A 211 -16.50 0.81 8.75
CA SER A 211 -17.51 -0.23 8.61
C SER A 211 -17.52 -1.18 9.80
N ALA A 212 -18.70 -1.67 10.18
CA ALA A 212 -18.78 -2.76 11.14
C ALA A 212 -18.14 -4.02 10.57
N GLY A 213 -17.47 -4.79 11.42
CA GLY A 213 -16.85 -6.05 11.02
C GLY A 213 -15.65 -6.43 11.87
N ARG A 214 -15.00 -7.51 11.43
CA ARG A 214 -13.78 -8.03 12.06
C ARG A 214 -12.57 -7.19 11.70
N LEU A 215 -11.69 -6.98 12.65
CA LEU A 215 -10.44 -6.24 12.49
C LEU A 215 -9.27 -7.08 13.00
N ALA A 216 -8.17 -7.06 12.27
CA ALA A 216 -6.85 -7.34 12.82
C ALA A 216 -6.32 -6.06 13.46
N VAL A 217 -5.96 -6.12 14.73
CA VAL A 217 -5.52 -4.97 15.52
C VAL A 217 -4.16 -5.24 16.10
N LEU A 218 -3.19 -4.38 15.76
CA LEU A 218 -1.85 -4.37 16.33
C LEU A 218 -1.70 -3.11 17.18
N LEU A 219 -1.36 -3.29 18.47
CA LEU A 219 -1.04 -2.16 19.33
C LEU A 219 0.41 -1.73 19.09
N HIS A 220 0.59 -0.47 18.71
CA HIS A 220 1.88 0.22 18.68
C HIS A 220 2.03 1.06 19.95
N GLU A 221 3.09 0.85 20.70
CA GLU A 221 3.49 1.69 21.83
C GLU A 221 4.77 2.43 21.48
N GLY A 222 4.78 3.74 21.67
CA GLY A 222 5.90 4.60 21.36
C GLY A 222 5.62 5.69 20.33
N PRO A 223 6.67 6.40 19.89
CA PRO A 223 6.54 7.56 19.01
C PRO A 223 6.02 7.17 17.62
N TYR A 224 5.25 8.05 16.98
CA TYR A 224 4.67 7.83 15.64
C TYR A 224 5.71 7.52 14.55
N SER A 225 6.98 7.87 14.77
CA SER A 225 8.08 7.48 13.87
C SER A 225 8.29 5.96 13.79
N GLY A 226 7.81 5.19 14.75
CA GLY A 226 7.83 3.73 14.77
C GLY A 226 6.68 3.06 14.03
N LEU A 227 5.59 3.79 13.72
CA LEU A 227 4.41 3.24 13.05
C LEU A 227 4.71 2.52 11.74
N PRO A 228 5.59 3.02 10.83
CA PRO A 228 5.90 2.31 9.59
C PRO A 228 6.42 0.88 9.83
N HIS A 229 7.23 0.69 10.88
CA HIS A 229 7.74 -0.65 11.25
C HIS A 229 6.61 -1.56 11.75
N SER A 230 5.68 -1.03 12.56
CA SER A 230 4.53 -1.80 13.06
C SER A 230 3.56 -2.18 11.92
N TRP A 231 3.35 -1.28 10.95
CA TRP A 231 2.62 -1.58 9.73
C TRP A 231 3.27 -2.70 8.92
N ASP A 232 4.59 -2.64 8.72
CA ASP A 232 5.35 -3.68 8.02
C ASP A 232 5.26 -5.03 8.75
N ASN A 233 5.34 -5.05 10.09
CA ASN A 233 5.21 -6.25 10.90
C ASN A 233 3.84 -6.92 10.72
N LEU A 234 2.74 -6.15 10.73
CA LEU A 234 1.40 -6.69 10.53
C LEU A 234 1.28 -7.37 9.17
N TYR A 235 1.73 -6.72 8.09
CA TYR A 235 1.60 -7.24 6.73
C TYR A 235 2.64 -8.30 6.38
N ARG A 236 3.87 -8.21 6.90
CA ARG A 236 4.97 -9.11 6.57
C ARG A 236 4.96 -10.37 7.42
N ASN A 237 4.77 -10.21 8.72
CA ASN A 237 5.00 -11.28 9.66
C ASN A 237 3.70 -11.98 10.07
N TRP A 238 2.65 -11.22 10.38
CA TRP A 238 1.40 -11.80 10.87
C TRP A 238 0.46 -12.25 9.72
N LEU A 239 0.17 -11.36 8.78
CA LEU A 239 -0.87 -11.61 7.77
C LEU A 239 -0.63 -12.89 6.93
N PRO A 240 0.59 -13.20 6.45
CA PRO A 240 0.82 -14.38 5.62
C PRO A 240 0.54 -15.71 6.34
N VAL A 241 0.70 -15.74 7.67
CA VAL A 241 0.55 -16.95 8.51
C VAL A 241 -0.76 -17.00 9.28
N SER A 242 -1.51 -15.90 9.35
CA SER A 242 -2.74 -15.78 10.13
C SER A 242 -3.90 -16.63 9.59
N GLY A 243 -3.89 -16.96 8.30
CA GLY A 243 -5.02 -17.58 7.61
C GLY A 243 -6.18 -16.60 7.29
N GLU A 244 -6.08 -15.35 7.73
CA GLU A 244 -7.10 -14.32 7.53
C GLU A 244 -7.05 -13.73 6.11
N THR A 245 -8.16 -13.14 5.70
CA THR A 245 -8.28 -12.42 4.42
C THR A 245 -8.69 -10.99 4.70
N ILE A 246 -7.99 -10.05 4.08
CA ILE A 246 -8.27 -8.61 4.22
C ILE A 246 -9.54 -8.26 3.46
N ALA A 247 -10.41 -7.45 4.06
CA ALA A 247 -11.60 -6.90 3.42
C ALA A 247 -11.26 -5.79 2.41
N ASP A 248 -12.19 -5.49 1.50
CA ASP A 248 -12.09 -4.35 0.57
C ASP A 248 -12.51 -3.04 1.28
N ALA A 249 -11.75 -2.66 2.29
CA ALA A 249 -11.95 -1.46 3.06
C ALA A 249 -10.60 -0.84 3.44
N PRO A 250 -10.50 0.49 3.55
CA PRO A 250 -9.25 1.14 3.90
C PRO A 250 -8.82 0.79 5.33
N PRO A 251 -7.52 0.57 5.56
CA PRO A 251 -6.98 0.44 6.89
C PRO A 251 -6.95 1.79 7.59
N PHE A 252 -6.90 1.77 8.93
CA PHE A 252 -6.95 2.97 9.73
C PHE A 252 -6.15 2.82 11.02
N GLU A 253 -5.87 3.94 11.65
CA GLU A 253 -5.28 4.03 12.99
C GLU A 253 -6.30 4.62 13.97
N LEU A 254 -6.29 4.09 15.20
CA LEU A 254 -7.00 4.68 16.34
C LEU A 254 -5.97 5.14 17.37
N TYR A 255 -6.00 6.41 17.71
CA TYR A 255 -5.08 7.00 18.70
C TYR A 255 -5.74 6.93 20.08
N LEU A 256 -5.15 6.13 20.97
CA LEU A 256 -5.74 5.80 22.28
C LEU A 256 -5.47 6.88 23.34
N ASN A 257 -4.51 7.76 23.10
CA ASN A 257 -4.18 8.88 23.98
C ASN A 257 -3.81 10.15 23.19
N ASP A 258 -3.88 11.28 23.84
CA ASP A 258 -3.66 12.58 23.22
C ASP A 258 -2.15 12.89 23.18
N PRO A 259 -1.54 13.07 21.99
CA PRO A 259 -0.11 13.37 21.87
C PRO A 259 0.29 14.72 22.46
N ARG A 260 -0.67 15.59 22.73
CA ARG A 260 -0.41 16.90 23.38
C ARG A 260 -0.22 16.76 24.90
N GLN A 261 -0.63 15.65 25.48
CA GLN A 261 -0.62 15.39 26.93
C GLN A 261 0.16 14.14 27.32
N THR A 262 0.66 13.39 26.32
CA THR A 262 1.33 12.10 26.51
C THR A 262 2.76 12.20 26.00
N ALA A 263 3.73 11.70 26.76
CA ALA A 263 5.12 11.61 26.32
C ALA A 263 5.22 10.70 25.07
N PRO A 264 6.15 10.98 24.13
CA PRO A 264 6.24 10.21 22.88
C PRO A 264 6.40 8.71 23.10
N GLU A 265 7.13 8.29 24.12
CA GLU A 265 7.37 6.89 24.48
C GLU A 265 6.12 6.18 25.01
N ASP A 266 5.16 6.93 25.55
CA ASP A 266 3.91 6.41 26.12
C ASP A 266 2.73 6.51 25.17
N LEU A 267 2.95 6.98 23.94
CA LEU A 267 1.89 7.04 22.91
C LEU A 267 1.41 5.63 22.56
N ARG A 268 0.10 5.48 22.40
CA ARG A 268 -0.54 4.22 22.07
C ARG A 268 -1.44 4.40 20.86
N THR A 269 -1.16 3.62 19.82
CA THR A 269 -1.90 3.65 18.55
C THR A 269 -2.28 2.23 18.15
N GLU A 270 -3.54 1.99 17.89
CA GLU A 270 -3.98 0.75 17.26
C GLU A 270 -3.93 0.88 15.75
N ILE A 271 -3.20 -0.02 15.12
CA ILE A 271 -3.20 -0.22 13.67
C ILE A 271 -4.29 -1.24 13.37
N CYS A 272 -5.29 -0.84 12.61
CA CYS A 272 -6.49 -1.61 12.35
C CYS A 272 -6.60 -1.95 10.86
N VAL A 273 -6.71 -3.23 10.55
CA VAL A 273 -6.90 -3.74 9.19
C VAL A 273 -8.22 -4.52 9.14
N PRO A 274 -9.20 -4.07 8.33
CA PRO A 274 -10.47 -4.78 8.16
C PRO A 274 -10.26 -6.18 7.56
N LEU A 275 -10.99 -7.17 8.10
CA LEU A 275 -10.97 -8.57 7.67
C LEU A 275 -12.30 -8.93 6.98
N ALA A 276 -12.24 -9.85 6.00
CA ALA A 276 -13.39 -10.37 5.28
C ALA A 276 -14.20 -11.37 6.11
#